data_6030be13249c79ac8a19a600966a85db
#
_entry.id   6030be13249c79ac8a19a600966a85db
#
_cell.length_a   1.000
_cell.length_b   1.000
_cell.length_c   1.000
_cell.angle_alpha   90.00
_cell.angle_beta   90.00
_cell.angle_gamma   90.00
#
_symmetry.space_group_name_H-M   'P 1'
#
loop_
_entity.id
_entity.type
_entity.pdbx_description
1 polymer ?
#
loop_
_entity_poly.entity_id
_entity_poly.type
_entity_poly.pdbx_seq_one_letter_code
_entity_poly.pdbx_strand_id
1 'polypeptide(L)'
;MGYSGLYLPDHFGDQPGPIAALMAAADATTTLRVGSLVFDNDYRHPVVLAKEAATIDLLSDGRFDLGIGAGWLVSDYEQSGIPYDSAGTRIDRLEEALAVIKGLFTGKPFSFTGKHYSITEMEGSPLPVQKPHPRFLLGGGGRRMLRLAAREADIVHVNYNLNEGRINPKLVRTGLAEATDEKLRWIKEAAGERLESIELGVTVFFANVTDDRDSIASAMAPSMGFEPRDVLEMPHFLIGTIDQIEEDLKARRDRYGFSDVLVPGDAADSLTPVVEHLAGK
;
A
#
# COMPACT_ATOMS: atom_id res chain seq x y z
N MET A 1 -16.73 -8.96 -11.90
CA MET A 1 -16.34 -8.54 -10.55
C MET A 1 -16.07 -7.02 -10.43
N GLY A 2 -15.63 -6.31 -11.47
CA GLY A 2 -15.49 -4.83 -11.44
C GLY A 2 -14.32 -4.25 -10.65
N TYR A 3 -13.41 -5.08 -10.14
CA TYR A 3 -12.21 -4.58 -9.48
C TYR A 3 -11.32 -3.77 -10.41
N SER A 4 -10.76 -2.66 -9.93
CA SER A 4 -9.90 -1.76 -10.70
C SER A 4 -8.44 -2.17 -10.72
N GLY A 5 -7.97 -2.91 -9.71
CA GLY A 5 -6.57 -3.30 -9.58
C GLY A 5 -6.35 -4.61 -8.82
N LEU A 6 -5.18 -5.22 -9.08
CA LEU A 6 -4.63 -6.35 -8.35
C LEU A 6 -3.27 -5.95 -7.78
N TYR A 7 -3.10 -6.11 -6.47
CA TYR A 7 -1.86 -5.76 -5.79
C TYR A 7 -1.29 -6.95 -5.04
N LEU A 8 0.03 -7.13 -5.11
CA LEU A 8 0.72 -8.24 -4.47
C LEU A 8 1.74 -7.75 -3.44
N PRO A 9 1.82 -8.37 -2.27
CA PRO A 9 2.87 -8.09 -1.29
C PRO A 9 4.22 -8.65 -1.73
N ASP A 10 5.28 -8.27 -1.03
CA ASP A 10 6.66 -8.69 -1.31
C ASP A 10 7.27 -9.35 -0.06
N HIS A 11 6.80 -10.54 0.25
CA HIS A 11 7.28 -11.37 1.37
C HIS A 11 7.91 -12.66 0.87
N PHE A 12 8.75 -13.30 1.70
CA PHE A 12 9.39 -14.59 1.39
C PHE A 12 8.57 -15.82 1.82
N GLY A 13 7.37 -15.60 2.36
CA GLY A 13 6.45 -16.68 2.72
C GLY A 13 5.83 -17.40 1.51
N ASP A 14 4.76 -18.14 1.75
CA ASP A 14 4.04 -18.92 0.71
C ASP A 14 3.24 -18.01 -0.22
N GLN A 15 3.94 -17.34 -1.10
CA GLN A 15 3.37 -16.47 -2.15
C GLN A 15 4.30 -16.41 -3.37
N PRO A 16 3.76 -16.15 -4.58
CA PRO A 16 4.59 -15.91 -5.77
C PRO A 16 5.44 -14.64 -5.62
N GLY A 17 6.63 -14.65 -6.24
CA GLY A 17 7.42 -13.43 -6.41
C GLY A 17 6.62 -12.37 -7.18
N PRO A 18 6.46 -11.14 -6.64
CA PRO A 18 5.47 -10.19 -7.14
C PRO A 18 5.72 -9.76 -8.59
N ILE A 19 6.95 -9.59 -9.03
CA ILE A 19 7.27 -9.13 -10.40
C ILE A 19 6.72 -10.09 -11.45
N ALA A 20 7.01 -11.39 -11.31
CA ALA A 20 6.54 -12.39 -12.27
C ALA A 20 5.03 -12.56 -12.23
N ALA A 21 4.44 -12.57 -11.03
CA ALA A 21 3.01 -12.72 -10.85
C ALA A 21 2.21 -11.51 -11.36
N LEU A 22 2.70 -10.28 -11.13
CA LEU A 22 2.09 -9.06 -11.67
C LEU A 22 2.13 -9.03 -13.20
N MET A 23 3.23 -9.47 -13.81
CA MET A 23 3.32 -9.58 -15.26
C MET A 23 2.35 -10.60 -15.82
N ALA A 24 2.20 -11.78 -15.18
CA ALA A 24 1.21 -12.77 -15.59
C ALA A 24 -0.23 -12.22 -15.50
N ALA A 25 -0.55 -11.47 -14.45
CA ALA A 25 -1.86 -10.84 -14.30
C ALA A 25 -2.09 -9.72 -15.34
N ALA A 26 -1.07 -8.92 -15.63
CA ALA A 26 -1.15 -7.87 -16.65
C ALA A 26 -1.36 -8.46 -18.05
N ASP A 27 -0.70 -9.56 -18.39
CA ASP A 27 -0.84 -10.24 -19.69
C ASP A 27 -2.21 -10.93 -19.83
N ALA A 28 -2.74 -11.46 -18.73
CA ALA A 28 -4.06 -12.12 -18.71
C ALA A 28 -5.25 -11.14 -18.75
N THR A 29 -5.01 -9.82 -18.63
CA THR A 29 -6.06 -8.80 -18.52
C THR A 29 -5.78 -7.60 -19.41
N THR A 30 -6.82 -6.83 -19.73
CA THR A 30 -6.67 -5.66 -20.63
C THR A 30 -6.88 -4.32 -19.94
N THR A 31 -7.61 -4.28 -18.83
CA THR A 31 -7.98 -3.03 -18.14
C THR A 31 -7.58 -3.01 -16.67
N LEU A 32 -7.34 -4.19 -16.08
CA LEU A 32 -6.96 -4.31 -14.69
C LEU A 32 -5.59 -3.65 -14.46
N ARG A 33 -5.52 -2.74 -13.51
CA ARG A 33 -4.24 -2.23 -13.03
C ARG A 33 -3.54 -3.30 -12.19
N VAL A 34 -2.23 -3.32 -12.24
CA VAL A 34 -1.41 -4.23 -11.43
C VAL A 34 -0.41 -3.43 -10.63
N GLY A 35 -0.15 -3.84 -9.41
CA GLY A 35 0.78 -3.10 -8.56
C GLY A 35 1.30 -3.94 -7.39
N SER A 36 2.32 -3.45 -6.74
CA SER A 36 2.81 -4.04 -5.48
C SER A 36 2.22 -3.31 -4.27
N LEU A 37 1.96 -4.07 -3.20
CA LEU A 37 1.53 -3.51 -1.93
C LEU A 37 2.31 -4.14 -0.76
N VAL A 38 3.55 -3.77 -0.63
CA VAL A 38 4.40 -2.94 -1.47
C VAL A 38 5.73 -3.66 -1.67
N PHE A 39 6.49 -3.33 -2.71
CA PHE A 39 7.87 -3.80 -2.80
C PHE A 39 8.67 -3.35 -1.57
N ASP A 40 9.38 -4.27 -0.95
CA ASP A 40 10.34 -3.92 0.11
C ASP A 40 11.61 -3.34 -0.52
N ASN A 41 11.89 -2.08 -0.19
CA ASN A 41 13.06 -1.37 -0.69
C ASN A 41 14.39 -2.05 -0.31
N ASP A 42 14.41 -2.79 0.77
CA ASP A 42 15.64 -3.45 1.24
C ASP A 42 15.97 -4.73 0.47
N TYR A 43 15.00 -5.30 -0.28
CA TYR A 43 15.22 -6.55 -1.02
C TYR A 43 15.88 -6.36 -2.38
N ARG A 44 15.91 -5.14 -2.92
CA ARG A 44 16.54 -4.86 -4.22
C ARG A 44 17.07 -3.43 -4.34
N HIS A 45 18.15 -3.29 -5.12
CA HIS A 45 18.73 -1.97 -5.38
C HIS A 45 17.76 -1.09 -6.20
N PRO A 46 17.62 0.21 -5.91
CA PRO A 46 16.64 1.08 -6.59
C PRO A 46 16.83 1.20 -8.10
N VAL A 47 18.05 1.04 -8.60
CA VAL A 47 18.33 0.97 -10.06
C VAL A 47 17.69 -0.27 -10.69
N VAL A 48 17.78 -1.41 -10.02
CA VAL A 48 17.14 -2.65 -10.48
C VAL A 48 15.63 -2.49 -10.45
N LEU A 49 15.10 -1.99 -9.34
CA LEU A 49 13.66 -1.78 -9.19
C LEU A 49 13.12 -0.77 -10.22
N ALA A 50 13.83 0.32 -10.50
CA ALA A 50 13.44 1.29 -11.53
C ALA A 50 13.33 0.63 -12.91
N LYS A 51 14.31 -0.22 -13.27
CA LYS A 51 14.28 -0.94 -14.55
C LYS A 51 13.13 -1.92 -14.63
N GLU A 52 12.88 -2.69 -13.58
CA GLU A 52 11.77 -3.66 -13.49
C GLU A 52 10.42 -2.94 -13.55
N ALA A 53 10.25 -1.86 -12.78
CA ALA A 53 9.03 -1.05 -12.75
C ALA A 53 8.72 -0.44 -14.12
N ALA A 54 9.71 0.15 -14.80
CA ALA A 54 9.55 0.67 -16.15
C ALA A 54 9.21 -0.43 -17.16
N THR A 55 9.75 -1.63 -16.98
CA THR A 55 9.46 -2.78 -17.85
C THR A 55 8.03 -3.27 -17.65
N ILE A 56 7.56 -3.40 -16.41
CA ILE A 56 6.17 -3.77 -16.10
C ILE A 56 5.22 -2.72 -16.67
N ASP A 57 5.52 -1.44 -16.47
CA ASP A 57 4.70 -0.33 -16.98
C ASP A 57 4.59 -0.36 -18.51
N LEU A 58 5.72 -0.57 -19.19
CA LEU A 58 5.77 -0.69 -20.65
C LEU A 58 4.96 -1.88 -21.15
N LEU A 59 5.15 -3.06 -20.58
CA LEU A 59 4.51 -4.30 -21.01
C LEU A 59 3.01 -4.36 -20.64
N SER A 60 2.60 -3.65 -19.60
CA SER A 60 1.19 -3.53 -19.20
C SER A 60 0.47 -2.36 -19.87
N ASP A 61 1.13 -1.62 -20.77
CA ASP A 61 0.58 -0.41 -21.43
C ASP A 61 0.10 0.64 -20.41
N GLY A 62 0.98 0.96 -19.42
CA GLY A 62 0.73 2.01 -18.44
C GLY A 62 -0.25 1.64 -17.32
N ARG A 63 -0.51 0.36 -17.09
CA ARG A 63 -1.40 -0.13 -16.02
C ARG A 63 -0.69 -0.50 -14.72
N PHE A 64 0.57 -0.12 -14.57
CA PHE A 64 1.35 -0.44 -13.37
C PHE A 64 1.31 0.67 -12.34
N ASP A 65 1.12 0.29 -11.06
CA ASP A 65 1.30 1.15 -9.90
C ASP A 65 2.51 0.66 -9.08
N LEU A 66 3.50 1.53 -8.92
CA LEU A 66 4.73 1.21 -8.20
C LEU A 66 4.53 1.42 -6.69
N GLY A 67 4.07 0.39 -6.01
CA GLY A 67 4.03 0.38 -4.56
C GLY A 67 5.41 0.09 -3.98
N ILE A 68 5.92 0.95 -3.09
CA ILE A 68 7.22 0.76 -2.44
C ILE A 68 7.15 1.16 -0.97
N GLY A 69 7.84 0.43 -0.11
CA GLY A 69 7.87 0.64 1.32
C GLY A 69 9.24 0.41 1.93
N ALA A 70 9.39 0.77 3.20
CA ALA A 70 10.63 0.67 3.94
C ALA A 70 10.88 -0.71 4.57
N GLY A 71 10.05 -1.71 4.27
CA GLY A 71 10.10 -3.02 4.93
C GLY A 71 9.60 -3.00 6.38
N TRP A 72 9.16 -4.15 6.87
CA TRP A 72 8.64 -4.22 8.24
C TRP A 72 8.75 -5.59 8.89
N LEU A 73 8.53 -6.70 8.17
CA LEU A 73 8.36 -8.02 8.76
C LEU A 73 9.70 -8.63 9.16
N VAL A 74 10.01 -8.61 10.44
CA VAL A 74 11.28 -9.09 11.01
C VAL A 74 11.64 -10.51 10.55
N SER A 75 10.64 -11.42 10.45
CA SER A 75 10.91 -12.80 10.05
C SER A 75 11.48 -12.93 8.65
N ASP A 76 11.10 -12.06 7.72
CA ASP A 76 11.64 -12.07 6.35
C ASP A 76 13.14 -11.76 6.35
N TYR A 77 13.53 -10.76 7.13
CA TYR A 77 14.95 -10.38 7.29
C TYR A 77 15.75 -11.44 8.02
N GLU A 78 15.22 -11.97 9.14
CA GLU A 78 15.91 -13.01 9.92
C GLU A 78 16.13 -14.28 9.09
N GLN A 79 15.14 -14.71 8.31
CA GLN A 79 15.21 -15.94 7.52
C GLN A 79 16.05 -15.79 6.24
N SER A 80 16.03 -14.60 5.62
CA SER A 80 16.79 -14.34 4.40
C SER A 80 18.25 -13.93 4.66
N GLY A 81 18.58 -13.52 5.88
CA GLY A 81 19.89 -12.96 6.21
C GLY A 81 20.11 -11.52 5.73
N ILE A 82 19.07 -10.86 5.24
CA ILE A 82 19.09 -9.42 4.93
C ILE A 82 19.17 -8.63 6.25
N PRO A 83 20.06 -7.62 6.38
CA PRO A 83 20.18 -6.85 7.60
C PRO A 83 18.90 -6.10 7.95
N TYR A 84 18.38 -6.28 9.17
CA TYR A 84 17.22 -5.54 9.69
C TYR A 84 17.67 -4.29 10.45
N ASP A 85 17.80 -3.19 9.73
CA ASP A 85 18.16 -1.90 10.32
C ASP A 85 16.99 -1.27 11.09
N SER A 86 17.27 -0.21 11.85
CA SER A 86 16.23 0.59 12.51
C SER A 86 15.21 1.11 11.50
N ALA A 87 13.94 1.26 11.91
CA ALA A 87 12.90 1.82 11.04
C ALA A 87 13.29 3.21 10.48
N GLY A 88 14.02 4.02 11.28
CA GLY A 88 14.54 5.29 10.82
C GLY A 88 15.52 5.16 9.66
N THR A 89 16.48 4.24 9.77
CA THR A 89 17.48 3.96 8.72
C THR A 89 16.80 3.43 7.44
N ARG A 90 15.83 2.53 7.58
CA ARG A 90 15.11 1.99 6.43
C ARG A 90 14.28 3.06 5.70
N ILE A 91 13.66 4.00 6.45
CA ILE A 91 12.95 5.14 5.85
C ILE A 91 13.92 6.11 5.18
N ASP A 92 15.12 6.38 5.74
CA ASP A 92 16.15 7.18 5.09
C ASP A 92 16.55 6.55 3.74
N ARG A 93 16.76 5.23 3.74
CA ARG A 93 17.11 4.46 2.54
C ARG A 93 16.01 4.52 1.49
N LEU A 94 14.74 4.40 1.89
CA LEU A 94 13.59 4.54 1.00
C LEU A 94 13.52 5.95 0.38
N GLU A 95 13.76 7.00 1.17
CA GLU A 95 13.73 8.39 0.68
C GLU A 95 14.78 8.62 -0.43
N GLU A 96 16.00 8.09 -0.25
CA GLU A 96 17.03 8.12 -1.29
C GLU A 96 16.65 7.25 -2.51
N ALA A 97 16.05 6.07 -2.28
CA ALA A 97 15.62 5.20 -3.37
C ALA A 97 14.55 5.85 -4.25
N LEU A 98 13.59 6.55 -3.66
CA LEU A 98 12.58 7.30 -4.42
C LEU A 98 13.22 8.38 -5.30
N ALA A 99 14.22 9.10 -4.79
CA ALA A 99 14.96 10.10 -5.57
C ALA A 99 15.72 9.44 -6.75
N VAL A 100 16.36 8.29 -6.51
CA VAL A 100 17.07 7.53 -7.56
C VAL A 100 16.10 7.04 -8.62
N ILE A 101 14.98 6.41 -8.24
CA ILE A 101 13.99 5.86 -9.16
C ILE A 101 13.38 6.99 -10.01
N LYS A 102 12.95 8.09 -9.40
CA LYS A 102 12.40 9.25 -10.12
C LYS A 102 13.43 9.86 -11.06
N GLY A 103 14.69 9.98 -10.64
CA GLY A 103 15.78 10.49 -11.48
C GLY A 103 16.00 9.63 -12.73
N LEU A 104 16.00 8.32 -12.59
CA LEU A 104 16.16 7.39 -13.73
C LEU A 104 14.97 7.43 -14.69
N PHE A 105 13.76 7.67 -14.22
CA PHE A 105 12.57 7.79 -15.08
C PHE A 105 12.56 9.04 -15.95
N THR A 106 13.46 10.00 -15.72
CA THR A 106 13.62 11.17 -16.59
C THR A 106 14.20 10.83 -17.97
N GLY A 107 14.89 9.70 -18.11
CA GLY A 107 15.59 9.31 -19.33
C GLY A 107 16.76 10.20 -19.68
N LYS A 108 17.32 10.92 -18.71
CA LYS A 108 18.51 11.77 -18.86
C LYS A 108 19.64 11.20 -18.00
N PRO A 109 20.92 11.49 -18.33
CA PRO A 109 22.03 11.17 -17.45
C PRO A 109 21.75 11.71 -16.04
N PHE A 110 21.73 10.81 -15.06
CA PHE A 110 21.38 11.10 -13.68
C PHE A 110 22.52 10.67 -12.76
N SER A 111 22.92 11.55 -11.87
CA SER A 111 23.89 11.26 -10.81
C SER A 111 23.25 11.56 -9.45
N PHE A 112 23.54 10.72 -8.48
CA PHE A 112 23.07 10.87 -7.11
C PHE A 112 24.17 10.43 -6.14
N THR A 113 24.37 11.19 -5.07
CA THR A 113 25.28 10.82 -3.97
C THR A 113 24.56 11.02 -2.67
N GLY A 114 24.16 9.93 -2.04
CA GLY A 114 23.50 9.89 -0.74
C GLY A 114 24.32 9.11 0.28
N LYS A 115 23.69 8.83 1.41
CA LYS A 115 24.25 8.00 2.47
C LYS A 115 24.19 6.50 2.12
N HIS A 116 23.14 6.10 1.41
CA HIS A 116 22.83 4.71 1.11
C HIS A 116 23.08 4.32 -0.35
N TYR A 117 22.96 5.27 -1.26
CA TYR A 117 23.14 5.01 -2.70
C TYR A 117 24.05 6.03 -3.36
N SER A 118 24.79 5.55 -4.37
CA SER A 118 25.62 6.39 -5.23
C SER A 118 25.44 5.97 -6.69
N ILE A 119 25.01 6.90 -7.54
CA ILE A 119 24.74 6.68 -8.96
C ILE A 119 25.57 7.67 -9.77
N THR A 120 26.20 7.22 -10.84
CA THR A 120 27.07 8.06 -11.66
C THR A 120 26.62 8.03 -13.12
N GLU A 121 26.17 9.19 -13.64
CA GLU A 121 25.82 9.45 -15.04
C GLU A 121 24.98 8.33 -15.71
N MET A 122 24.04 7.75 -14.95
CA MET A 122 23.23 6.63 -15.43
C MET A 122 21.96 7.14 -16.12
N GLU A 123 21.70 6.63 -17.34
CA GLU A 123 20.42 6.83 -18.01
C GLU A 123 19.49 5.65 -17.73
N GLY A 124 18.24 5.96 -17.33
CA GLY A 124 17.21 4.93 -17.14
C GLY A 124 16.69 4.42 -18.48
N SER A 125 16.66 3.08 -18.63
CA SER A 125 16.13 2.43 -19.82
C SER A 125 15.64 1.00 -19.46
N PRO A 126 14.44 0.56 -19.97
CA PRO A 126 13.46 1.36 -20.72
C PRO A 126 12.87 2.52 -19.91
N LEU A 127 12.17 3.43 -20.57
CA LEU A 127 11.37 4.45 -19.89
C LEU A 127 9.94 3.94 -19.72
N PRO A 128 9.26 4.30 -18.63
CA PRO A 128 7.86 3.94 -18.43
C PRO A 128 6.95 4.67 -19.45
N VAL A 129 5.79 4.07 -19.73
CA VAL A 129 4.73 4.66 -20.57
C VAL A 129 4.08 5.83 -19.83
N GLN A 130 3.75 5.63 -18.57
CA GLN A 130 3.17 6.68 -17.71
C GLN A 130 4.15 7.85 -17.53
N LYS A 131 3.63 9.08 -17.52
CA LYS A 131 4.43 10.31 -17.36
C LYS A 131 3.91 11.14 -16.18
N PRO A 132 4.81 11.66 -15.35
CA PRO A 132 6.28 11.58 -15.44
C PRO A 132 6.85 10.21 -15.07
N HIS A 133 6.10 9.35 -14.43
CA HIS A 133 6.45 8.00 -13.95
C HIS A 133 5.17 7.18 -13.67
N PRO A 134 5.27 5.85 -13.44
CA PRO A 134 4.18 5.07 -12.88
C PRO A 134 3.72 5.68 -11.55
N ARG A 135 2.42 5.62 -11.24
CA ARG A 135 1.92 6.15 -9.97
C ARG A 135 2.66 5.47 -8.81
N PHE A 136 3.21 6.28 -7.91
CA PHE A 136 3.80 5.76 -6.68
C PHE A 136 2.72 5.51 -5.63
N LEU A 137 2.69 4.29 -5.10
CA LEU A 137 1.90 3.94 -3.93
C LEU A 137 2.84 3.77 -2.73
N LEU A 138 2.65 4.57 -1.69
CA LEU A 138 3.34 4.40 -0.42
C LEU A 138 2.33 4.22 0.70
N GLY A 139 2.62 3.31 1.61
CA GLY A 139 1.74 3.02 2.74
C GLY A 139 2.48 3.02 4.08
N GLY A 140 1.70 3.15 5.13
CA GLY A 140 2.24 3.06 6.48
C GLY A 140 1.27 3.50 7.57
N GLY A 141 1.74 3.38 8.82
CA GLY A 141 0.97 3.79 10.00
C GLY A 141 1.76 4.65 10.97
N GLY A 142 3.06 4.83 10.74
CA GLY A 142 3.90 5.71 11.53
C GLY A 142 3.99 7.11 10.94
N ARG A 143 4.07 8.13 11.81
CA ARG A 143 4.07 9.55 11.42
C ARG A 143 5.11 9.89 10.36
N ARG A 144 6.35 9.39 10.51
CA ARG A 144 7.44 9.70 9.57
C ARG A 144 7.15 9.13 8.18
N MET A 145 6.72 7.86 8.11
CA MET A 145 6.40 7.19 6.84
C MET A 145 5.22 7.86 6.12
N LEU A 146 4.15 8.19 6.84
CA LEU A 146 2.99 8.85 6.25
C LEU A 146 3.31 10.28 5.76
N ARG A 147 4.19 11.00 6.46
CA ARG A 147 4.66 12.31 5.99
C ARG A 147 5.54 12.20 4.72
N LEU A 148 6.36 11.16 4.62
CA LEU A 148 7.11 10.86 3.39
C LEU A 148 6.14 10.52 2.26
N ALA A 149 5.20 9.61 2.50
CA ALA A 149 4.17 9.23 1.53
C ALA A 149 3.39 10.46 1.01
N ALA A 150 2.96 11.35 1.90
CA ALA A 150 2.25 12.58 1.54
C ALA A 150 3.06 13.54 0.63
N ARG A 151 4.40 13.53 0.73
CA ARG A 151 5.27 14.35 -0.12
C ARG A 151 5.58 13.71 -1.47
N GLU A 152 5.68 12.38 -1.50
CA GLU A 152 6.30 11.66 -2.60
C GLU A 152 5.34 10.81 -3.45
N ALA A 153 4.20 10.37 -2.88
CA ALA A 153 3.31 9.41 -3.51
C ALA A 153 2.11 10.05 -4.21
N ASP A 154 1.57 9.33 -5.18
CA ASP A 154 0.28 9.61 -5.85
C ASP A 154 -0.86 8.91 -5.13
N ILE A 155 -0.58 7.75 -4.51
CA ILE A 155 -1.53 6.95 -3.72
C ILE A 155 -0.93 6.77 -2.32
N VAL A 156 -1.68 7.13 -1.27
CA VAL A 156 -1.24 6.97 0.12
C VAL A 156 -2.16 6.03 0.86
N HIS A 157 -1.65 4.84 1.20
CA HIS A 157 -2.39 3.87 2.00
C HIS A 157 -2.14 4.02 3.49
N VAL A 158 -3.22 4.21 4.24
CA VAL A 158 -3.19 4.17 5.71
C VAL A 158 -3.20 2.73 6.18
N ASN A 159 -2.26 2.39 7.07
CA ASN A 159 -2.07 1.06 7.60
C ASN A 159 -1.84 1.10 9.12
N TYR A 160 -1.70 -0.07 9.76
CA TYR A 160 -1.18 -0.18 11.12
C TYR A 160 0.23 0.40 11.24
N ASN A 161 0.63 0.79 12.45
CA ASN A 161 2.01 1.17 12.72
C ASN A 161 2.88 -0.08 12.91
N LEU A 162 3.55 -0.50 11.84
CA LEU A 162 4.32 -1.74 11.74
C LEU A 162 5.75 -1.65 12.33
N ASN A 163 6.06 -0.64 13.14
CA ASN A 163 7.41 -0.39 13.63
C ASN A 163 8.00 -1.53 14.47
N GLU A 164 7.17 -2.35 15.12
CA GLU A 164 7.65 -3.49 15.91
C GLU A 164 8.03 -4.71 15.05
N GLY A 165 7.73 -4.69 13.75
CA GLY A 165 8.06 -5.76 12.81
C GLY A 165 7.32 -7.08 13.03
N ARG A 166 6.30 -7.10 13.88
CA ARG A 166 5.49 -8.27 14.24
C ARG A 166 4.05 -7.85 14.49
N ILE A 167 3.09 -8.69 14.11
CA ILE A 167 1.68 -8.44 14.41
C ILE A 167 1.40 -8.78 15.87
N ASN A 168 0.80 -7.87 16.59
CA ASN A 168 0.40 -8.02 17.99
C ASN A 168 -0.80 -7.09 18.31
N PRO A 169 -1.49 -7.28 19.46
CA PRO A 169 -2.66 -6.47 19.82
C PRO A 169 -2.38 -4.95 19.91
N LYS A 170 -1.17 -4.55 20.31
CA LYS A 170 -0.79 -3.12 20.37
C LYS A 170 -0.75 -2.49 18.97
N LEU A 171 -0.26 -3.26 18.00
CA LEU A 171 -0.21 -2.84 16.61
C LEU A 171 -1.64 -2.64 16.06
N VAL A 172 -2.54 -3.60 16.29
CA VAL A 172 -3.93 -3.53 15.81
C VAL A 172 -4.65 -2.30 16.40
N ARG A 173 -4.37 -1.92 17.64
CA ARG A 173 -4.89 -0.69 18.26
C ARG A 173 -4.53 0.59 17.48
N THR A 174 -3.45 0.58 16.74
CA THR A 174 -3.08 1.72 15.87
C THR A 174 -3.95 1.85 14.62
N GLY A 175 -4.84 0.89 14.37
CA GLY A 175 -5.83 0.92 13.28
C GLY A 175 -7.21 1.42 13.69
N LEU A 176 -7.43 1.74 14.97
CA LEU A 176 -8.69 2.28 15.45
C LEU A 176 -9.08 3.58 14.75
N ALA A 177 -10.36 3.92 14.79
CA ALA A 177 -10.92 5.09 14.12
C ALA A 177 -10.19 6.40 14.48
N GLU A 178 -9.96 6.65 15.77
CA GLU A 178 -9.27 7.85 16.25
C GLU A 178 -7.79 7.88 15.84
N ALA A 179 -7.13 6.73 15.85
CA ALA A 179 -5.75 6.62 15.37
C ALA A 179 -5.65 6.88 13.86
N THR A 180 -6.68 6.51 13.11
CA THR A 180 -6.81 6.80 11.68
C THR A 180 -7.03 8.29 11.44
N ASP A 181 -7.88 8.97 12.21
CA ASP A 181 -8.05 10.43 12.14
C ASP A 181 -6.72 11.17 12.38
N GLU A 182 -5.92 10.70 13.35
CA GLU A 182 -4.61 11.29 13.62
C GLU A 182 -3.63 11.10 12.45
N LYS A 183 -3.62 9.92 11.83
CA LYS A 183 -2.79 9.64 10.66
C LYS A 183 -3.14 10.54 9.48
N LEU A 184 -4.43 10.73 9.22
CA LEU A 184 -4.89 11.64 8.16
C LEU A 184 -4.51 13.09 8.43
N ARG A 185 -4.49 13.52 9.69
CA ARG A 185 -3.96 14.84 10.04
C ARG A 185 -2.49 14.97 9.67
N TRP A 186 -1.65 13.94 9.96
CA TRP A 186 -0.22 13.98 9.55
C TRP A 186 -0.03 14.02 8.04
N ILE A 187 -0.88 13.30 7.29
CA ILE A 187 -0.87 13.32 5.83
C ILE A 187 -1.25 14.72 5.32
N LYS A 188 -2.37 15.28 5.79
CA LYS A 188 -2.84 16.62 5.39
C LYS A 188 -1.82 17.71 5.68
N GLU A 189 -1.23 17.70 6.88
CA GLU A 189 -0.16 18.65 7.26
C GLU A 189 1.08 18.55 6.36
N ALA A 190 1.46 17.35 5.92
CA ALA A 190 2.66 17.14 5.12
C ALA A 190 2.44 17.33 3.61
N ALA A 191 1.23 17.05 3.13
CA ALA A 191 0.86 17.18 1.72
C ALA A 191 0.67 18.65 1.31
N GLY A 192 0.13 19.49 2.22
CA GLY A 192 -0.21 20.87 1.86
C GLY A 192 -1.11 20.92 0.63
N GLU A 193 -0.75 21.72 -0.37
CA GLU A 193 -1.50 21.88 -1.63
C GLU A 193 -1.58 20.59 -2.47
N ARG A 194 -0.64 19.62 -2.27
CA ARG A 194 -0.69 18.34 -2.96
C ARG A 194 -1.84 17.44 -2.55
N LEU A 195 -2.52 17.73 -1.42
CA LEU A 195 -3.56 16.85 -0.88
C LEU A 195 -4.65 16.51 -1.91
N GLU A 196 -5.03 17.46 -2.74
CA GLU A 196 -6.05 17.30 -3.78
C GLU A 196 -5.62 16.35 -4.91
N SER A 197 -4.30 16.13 -5.09
CA SER A 197 -3.73 15.23 -6.09
C SER A 197 -3.40 13.85 -5.54
N ILE A 198 -3.60 13.62 -4.24
CA ILE A 198 -3.30 12.34 -3.59
C ILE A 198 -4.58 11.50 -3.50
N GLU A 199 -4.52 10.30 -4.01
CA GLU A 199 -5.53 9.28 -3.76
C GLU A 199 -5.28 8.65 -2.38
N LEU A 200 -6.25 8.77 -1.47
CA LEU A 200 -6.17 8.19 -0.13
C LEU A 200 -6.79 6.81 -0.12
N GLY A 201 -6.07 5.85 0.43
CA GLY A 201 -6.53 4.47 0.50
C GLY A 201 -6.34 3.81 1.86
N VAL A 202 -6.96 2.64 1.98
CA VAL A 202 -6.86 1.78 3.15
C VAL A 202 -6.74 0.31 2.75
N THR A 203 -5.94 -0.44 3.50
CA THR A 203 -5.87 -1.90 3.36
C THR A 203 -6.83 -2.55 4.35
N VAL A 204 -7.78 -3.31 3.85
CA VAL A 204 -8.67 -4.16 4.65
C VAL A 204 -7.95 -5.49 4.90
N PHE A 205 -7.84 -5.90 6.15
CA PHE A 205 -7.19 -7.16 6.56
C PHE A 205 -8.18 -8.26 6.87
N PHE A 206 -9.43 -7.90 7.10
CA PHE A 206 -10.50 -8.86 7.36
C PHE A 206 -11.80 -8.38 6.73
N ALA A 207 -12.43 -9.24 5.95
CA ALA A 207 -13.75 -9.00 5.39
C ALA A 207 -14.62 -10.24 5.56
N ASN A 208 -15.86 -10.04 6.03
CA ASN A 208 -16.83 -11.11 6.23
C ASN A 208 -18.24 -10.61 5.90
N VAL A 209 -18.80 -11.12 4.82
CA VAL A 209 -20.21 -10.88 4.45
C VAL A 209 -21.09 -11.78 5.28
N THR A 210 -21.90 -11.21 6.17
CA THR A 210 -22.71 -11.92 7.17
C THR A 210 -23.94 -11.12 7.58
N ASP A 211 -25.00 -11.81 7.98
CA ASP A 211 -26.19 -11.19 8.60
C ASP A 211 -26.03 -10.92 10.09
N ASP A 212 -24.96 -11.41 10.70
CA ASP A 212 -24.71 -11.36 12.17
C ASP A 212 -23.38 -10.68 12.49
N ARG A 213 -23.26 -9.40 12.08
CA ARG A 213 -22.05 -8.58 12.32
C ARG A 213 -21.72 -8.39 13.79
N ASP A 214 -22.75 -8.34 14.66
CA ASP A 214 -22.57 -8.07 16.09
C ASP A 214 -21.95 -9.27 16.82
N SER A 215 -22.35 -10.48 16.46
CA SER A 215 -21.74 -11.70 17.00
C SER A 215 -20.28 -11.85 16.55
N ILE A 216 -19.97 -11.55 15.30
CA ILE A 216 -18.59 -11.58 14.78
C ILE A 216 -17.74 -10.55 15.55
N ALA A 217 -18.20 -9.32 15.67
CA ALA A 217 -17.48 -8.26 16.38
C ALA A 217 -17.29 -8.62 17.85
N SER A 218 -18.32 -9.17 18.51
CA SER A 218 -18.26 -9.59 19.92
C SER A 218 -17.29 -10.76 20.13
N ALA A 219 -17.16 -11.66 19.17
CA ALA A 219 -16.20 -12.76 19.22
C ALA A 219 -14.75 -12.30 19.00
N MET A 220 -14.52 -11.32 18.13
CA MET A 220 -13.19 -10.81 17.81
C MET A 220 -12.63 -9.86 18.87
N ALA A 221 -13.46 -8.98 19.42
CA ALA A 221 -13.06 -7.88 20.30
C ALA A 221 -12.21 -8.31 21.52
N PRO A 222 -12.54 -9.38 22.28
CA PRO A 222 -11.76 -9.77 23.45
C PRO A 222 -10.31 -10.15 23.14
N SER A 223 -10.06 -10.82 22.01
CA SER A 223 -8.71 -11.23 21.60
C SER A 223 -7.79 -10.06 21.29
N MET A 224 -8.36 -8.89 20.92
CA MET A 224 -7.64 -7.67 20.59
C MET A 224 -7.65 -6.67 21.77
N GLY A 225 -8.43 -6.94 22.83
CA GLY A 225 -8.63 -6.02 23.94
C GLY A 225 -9.44 -4.78 23.55
N PHE A 226 -10.47 -4.95 22.74
CA PHE A 226 -11.38 -3.94 22.21
C PHE A 226 -12.81 -4.18 22.68
N GLU A 227 -13.66 -3.16 22.49
CA GLU A 227 -15.09 -3.31 22.52
C GLU A 227 -15.59 -3.74 21.11
N PRO A 228 -16.74 -4.43 21.00
CA PRO A 228 -17.30 -4.82 19.69
C PRO A 228 -17.47 -3.63 18.72
N ARG A 229 -17.83 -2.46 19.24
CA ARG A 229 -17.94 -1.24 18.46
C ARG A 229 -16.62 -0.84 17.80
N ASP A 230 -15.49 -0.96 18.51
CA ASP A 230 -14.17 -0.62 17.97
C ASP A 230 -13.82 -1.49 16.75
N VAL A 231 -14.24 -2.76 16.78
CA VAL A 231 -14.05 -3.71 15.66
C VAL A 231 -14.85 -3.27 14.44
N LEU A 232 -16.12 -2.86 14.63
CA LEU A 232 -17.00 -2.43 13.54
C LEU A 232 -16.59 -1.06 12.94
N GLU A 233 -16.10 -0.16 13.77
CA GLU A 233 -15.64 1.17 13.33
C GLU A 233 -14.23 1.18 12.75
N MET A 234 -13.46 0.08 12.91
CA MET A 234 -12.09 -0.01 12.40
C MET A 234 -12.06 -0.01 10.87
N PRO A 235 -11.36 0.94 10.22
CA PRO A 235 -11.33 1.02 8.75
C PRO A 235 -10.73 -0.20 8.05
N HIS A 236 -9.95 -0.98 8.77
CA HIS A 236 -9.26 -2.18 8.27
C HIS A 236 -10.12 -3.45 8.28
N PHE A 237 -11.37 -3.38 8.72
CA PHE A 237 -12.32 -4.49 8.75
C PHE A 237 -13.61 -4.13 8.01
N LEU A 238 -14.17 -5.12 7.28
CA LEU A 238 -15.49 -5.05 6.64
C LEU A 238 -16.32 -6.22 7.13
N ILE A 239 -17.35 -5.96 7.93
CA ILE A 239 -18.18 -7.00 8.55
C ILE A 239 -19.65 -6.59 8.44
N GLY A 240 -20.48 -7.42 7.82
CA GLY A 240 -21.92 -7.18 7.75
C GLY A 240 -22.53 -7.68 6.46
N THR A 241 -23.79 -7.33 6.25
CA THR A 241 -24.45 -7.54 4.96
C THR A 241 -23.82 -6.67 3.87
N ILE A 242 -24.13 -6.92 2.61
CA ILE A 242 -23.68 -6.09 1.49
C ILE A 242 -24.04 -4.61 1.73
N ASP A 243 -25.30 -4.34 2.10
CA ASP A 243 -25.79 -2.98 2.35
C ASP A 243 -25.03 -2.30 3.50
N GLN A 244 -24.78 -3.02 4.61
CA GLN A 244 -24.02 -2.48 5.75
C GLN A 244 -22.57 -2.17 5.37
N ILE A 245 -21.92 -3.04 4.59
CA ILE A 245 -20.55 -2.81 4.13
C ILE A 245 -20.49 -1.59 3.20
N GLU A 246 -21.48 -1.42 2.32
CA GLU A 246 -21.56 -0.25 1.45
C GLU A 246 -21.75 1.06 2.25
N GLU A 247 -22.62 1.04 3.26
CA GLU A 247 -22.84 2.17 4.16
C GLU A 247 -21.55 2.52 4.93
N ASP A 248 -20.87 1.50 5.47
CA ASP A 248 -19.58 1.68 6.16
C ASP A 248 -18.51 2.28 5.22
N LEU A 249 -18.41 1.81 3.98
CA LEU A 249 -17.46 2.34 3.00
C LEU A 249 -17.76 3.79 2.61
N LYS A 250 -19.03 4.15 2.41
CA LYS A 250 -19.47 5.52 2.15
C LYS A 250 -19.15 6.44 3.34
N ALA A 251 -19.46 6.00 4.57
CA ALA A 251 -19.16 6.75 5.78
C ALA A 251 -17.63 6.94 5.97
N ARG A 252 -16.81 5.94 5.63
CA ARG A 252 -15.34 6.03 5.67
C ARG A 252 -14.80 6.97 4.59
N ARG A 253 -15.41 6.99 3.41
CA ARG A 253 -15.08 7.97 2.36
C ARG A 253 -15.38 9.40 2.85
N ASP A 254 -16.54 9.63 3.43
CA ASP A 254 -16.93 10.95 3.95
C ASP A 254 -16.02 11.41 5.10
N ARG A 255 -15.68 10.51 6.03
CA ARG A 255 -14.84 10.83 7.19
C ARG A 255 -13.37 10.97 6.86
N TYR A 256 -12.83 10.03 6.09
CA TYR A 256 -11.39 9.85 5.88
C TYR A 256 -10.91 10.28 4.49
N GLY A 257 -11.81 10.37 3.52
CA GLY A 257 -11.47 10.61 2.12
C GLY A 257 -10.96 9.37 1.39
N PHE A 258 -11.17 8.17 1.94
CA PHE A 258 -10.72 6.95 1.27
C PHE A 258 -11.48 6.69 -0.02
N SER A 259 -10.77 6.63 -1.14
CA SER A 259 -11.28 6.31 -2.46
C SER A 259 -10.66 5.01 -3.02
N ASP A 260 -9.54 4.58 -2.48
CA ASP A 260 -8.88 3.31 -2.83
C ASP A 260 -8.95 2.33 -1.65
N VAL A 261 -9.70 1.24 -1.82
CA VAL A 261 -9.93 0.23 -0.78
C VAL A 261 -9.41 -1.12 -1.27
N LEU A 262 -8.31 -1.58 -0.69
CA LEU A 262 -7.75 -2.89 -0.98
C LEU A 262 -8.36 -3.93 -0.04
N VAL A 263 -8.92 -4.99 -0.63
CA VAL A 263 -9.54 -6.10 0.11
C VAL A 263 -8.72 -7.37 -0.04
N PRO A 264 -8.78 -8.30 0.95
CA PRO A 264 -8.11 -9.60 0.84
C PRO A 264 -8.62 -10.40 -0.36
N GLY A 265 -7.74 -11.12 -1.04
CA GLY A 265 -8.09 -11.90 -2.22
C GLY A 265 -9.11 -13.01 -1.96
N ASP A 266 -9.11 -13.59 -0.77
CA ASP A 266 -10.09 -14.62 -0.34
C ASP A 266 -11.51 -14.07 -0.10
N ALA A 267 -11.63 -12.75 0.11
CA ALA A 267 -12.92 -12.07 0.22
C ALA A 267 -13.43 -11.50 -1.12
N ALA A 268 -12.64 -11.56 -2.19
CA ALA A 268 -12.96 -10.89 -3.45
C ALA A 268 -14.29 -11.36 -4.06
N ASP A 269 -14.56 -12.66 -4.06
CA ASP A 269 -15.82 -13.19 -4.60
C ASP A 269 -17.03 -12.71 -3.81
N SER A 270 -16.97 -12.74 -2.48
CA SER A 270 -18.09 -12.35 -1.60
C SER A 270 -18.37 -10.84 -1.63
N LEU A 271 -17.36 -10.02 -1.91
CA LEU A 271 -17.47 -8.56 -2.02
C LEU A 271 -17.80 -8.06 -3.44
N THR A 272 -17.90 -8.96 -4.42
CA THR A 272 -18.24 -8.58 -5.81
C THR A 272 -19.47 -7.67 -5.91
N PRO A 273 -20.61 -7.91 -5.21
CA PRO A 273 -21.76 -7.02 -5.28
C PRO A 273 -21.46 -5.60 -4.79
N VAL A 274 -20.67 -5.46 -3.72
CA VAL A 274 -20.24 -4.14 -3.19
C VAL A 274 -19.43 -3.39 -4.25
N VAL A 275 -18.50 -4.09 -4.91
CA VAL A 275 -17.66 -3.51 -5.96
C VAL A 275 -18.50 -3.06 -7.16
N GLU A 276 -19.44 -3.89 -7.63
CA GLU A 276 -20.34 -3.54 -8.74
C GLU A 276 -21.19 -2.30 -8.45
N HIS A 277 -21.58 -2.09 -7.19
CA HIS A 277 -22.37 -0.94 -6.79
C HIS A 277 -21.52 0.34 -6.57
N LEU A 278 -20.29 0.23 -6.07
CA LEU A 278 -19.51 1.38 -5.62
C LEU A 278 -18.33 1.75 -6.51
N ALA A 279 -17.82 0.82 -7.36
CA ALA A 279 -16.66 1.10 -8.17
C ALA A 279 -16.88 2.27 -9.13
N GLY A 280 -15.96 3.25 -9.10
CA GLY A 280 -15.99 4.42 -9.95
C GLY A 280 -17.04 5.49 -9.59
N LYS A 281 -17.60 5.42 -8.37
CA LYS A 281 -18.60 6.39 -7.89
C LYS A 281 -18.06 7.26 -6.76
#